data_8ea6f76a83eafa290cb14a9f1a32fd22
#
_entry.id   8ea6f76a83eafa290cb14a9f1a32fd22
#
_cell.length_a   1.000
_cell.length_b   1.000
_cell.length_c   1.000
_cell.angle_alpha   90.00
_cell.angle_beta   90.00
_cell.angle_gamma   90.00
#
_symmetry.space_group_name_H-M   'P 1'
#
loop_
_entity.id
_entity.type
_entity.pdbx_description
1 polymer ?
#
loop_
_entity_poly.entity_id
_entity_poly.type
_entity_poly.pdbx_seq_one_letter_code
_entity_poly.pdbx_strand_id
1 'polypeptide(L)'
;MCIRDSGRGRGRGGGGGGNASSRHSSGSYGMVGAHTEKRSRTDQGTADFLAHRLRALENKPYPAYHSLEGAWAFPTFTFYLDQAQSDPYASPSKVRVRMSHAHAGFPASTYDTRIHRTALADYILRRLHKVCTERRFDEKLKGSGWSSGKGGQLEIDVPGQQVLERTAVVVDDEGIEMRFIVGLPAHGRQIMGHLAATLLCEHVPQLVDQGLLYDRYEPSELQHHLETVEDQQVLRDQLDQHGLIAFVPNGARLARASGASDKLMSTCVPFQSPATLQVSLPVPHRGKIIGMGLKKRALH
;
A
#
# COMPACT_ATOMS: atom_id res chain seq x y z
N MET A 1 5.43 -11.20 15.81
CA MET A 1 5.16 -12.65 15.72
C MET A 1 5.06 -12.99 14.26
N CYS A 2 6.09 -13.59 13.69
CA CYS A 2 6.07 -14.01 12.29
C CYS A 2 5.83 -15.51 12.25
N ILE A 3 4.66 -15.92 11.80
CA ILE A 3 4.29 -17.32 11.57
C ILE A 3 4.30 -17.53 10.05
N ARG A 4 5.01 -18.56 9.62
CA ARG A 4 4.99 -19.01 8.22
C ARG A 4 3.76 -19.89 8.04
N ASP A 5 2.84 -19.51 7.19
CA ASP A 5 1.62 -20.25 6.87
C ASP A 5 1.94 -21.31 5.81
N SER A 6 1.81 -22.60 6.19
CA SER A 6 1.92 -23.76 5.30
C SER A 6 0.52 -24.32 5.04
N GLY A 7 -0.16 -23.79 4.04
CA GLY A 7 -1.45 -24.30 3.58
C GLY A 7 -1.32 -25.59 2.78
N ARG A 8 -1.73 -26.73 3.37
CA ARG A 8 -2.01 -27.98 2.66
C ARG A 8 -3.48 -28.01 2.27
N GLY A 9 -3.78 -27.83 1.01
CA GLY A 9 -5.07 -28.14 0.41
C GLY A 9 -5.05 -29.54 -0.22
N ARG A 10 -5.84 -30.48 0.31
CA ARG A 10 -6.17 -31.74 -0.33
C ARG A 10 -7.42 -31.57 -1.20
N GLY A 11 -7.33 -31.89 -2.48
CA GLY A 11 -8.46 -32.08 -3.39
C GLY A 11 -8.27 -33.35 -4.20
N ARG A 12 -9.15 -34.38 -3.99
CA ARG A 12 -9.35 -35.58 -4.84
C ARG A 12 -10.25 -35.16 -6.01
N GLY A 13 -10.00 -35.73 -7.19
CA GLY A 13 -10.37 -36.92 -7.78
C GLY A 13 -10.62 -36.85 -9.28
N GLY A 14 -10.30 -37.94 -10.01
CA GLY A 14 -11.02 -38.54 -11.14
C GLY A 14 -10.57 -38.09 -12.53
N GLY A 15 -9.77 -38.81 -13.28
CA GLY A 15 -10.07 -40.02 -14.02
C GLY A 15 -10.24 -39.71 -15.51
N GLY A 16 -9.42 -40.32 -16.40
CA GLY A 16 -9.76 -40.44 -17.81
C GLY A 16 -8.57 -40.32 -18.78
N GLY A 17 -8.13 -41.44 -19.31
CA GLY A 17 -6.97 -41.73 -20.07
C GLY A 17 -6.90 -41.25 -21.53
N GLY A 18 -5.73 -41.52 -22.18
CA GLY A 18 -5.58 -41.46 -23.62
C GLY A 18 -4.20 -41.02 -24.10
N ASN A 19 -3.32 -41.97 -24.19
CA ASN A 19 -2.29 -42.33 -25.21
C ASN A 19 -1.43 -41.27 -25.92
N ALA A 20 -0.12 -41.49 -25.72
CA ALA A 20 1.04 -41.54 -26.64
C ALA A 20 1.33 -40.40 -27.63
N SER A 21 2.49 -39.77 -27.50
CA SER A 21 3.69 -40.04 -28.30
C SER A 21 4.83 -39.05 -27.96
N SER A 22 6.00 -39.65 -27.87
CA SER A 22 7.32 -39.05 -27.64
C SER A 22 7.74 -38.02 -28.69
N ARG A 23 8.32 -36.88 -28.27
CA ARG A 23 9.49 -36.28 -28.95
C ARG A 23 10.28 -35.40 -27.98
N HIS A 24 11.55 -35.76 -27.83
CA HIS A 24 12.57 -34.94 -27.16
C HIS A 24 12.76 -33.62 -27.90
N SER A 25 12.80 -32.51 -27.16
CA SER A 25 13.62 -31.35 -27.53
C SER A 25 13.99 -30.57 -26.27
N SER A 26 15.30 -30.47 -26.09
CA SER A 26 15.96 -29.59 -25.13
C SER A 26 15.54 -28.15 -25.35
N GLY A 27 14.99 -27.52 -24.33
CA GLY A 27 14.56 -26.11 -24.34
C GLY A 27 15.03 -25.40 -23.08
N SER A 28 16.02 -24.56 -23.26
CA SER A 28 16.52 -23.46 -22.47
C SER A 28 15.52 -22.85 -21.49
N TYR A 29 15.94 -22.70 -20.23
CA TYR A 29 15.26 -21.88 -19.24
C TYR A 29 15.32 -20.41 -19.68
N GLY A 30 14.27 -19.92 -20.31
CA GLY A 30 14.04 -18.52 -20.63
C GLY A 30 13.38 -17.83 -19.45
N MET A 31 14.01 -16.76 -19.00
CA MET A 31 13.51 -15.79 -18.04
C MET A 31 12.07 -15.36 -18.34
N VAL A 32 11.16 -15.56 -17.38
CA VAL A 32 9.84 -14.96 -17.41
C VAL A 32 9.94 -13.59 -16.77
N GLY A 33 10.07 -12.59 -17.61
CA GLY A 33 10.04 -11.17 -17.23
C GLY A 33 9.41 -10.35 -18.34
N ALA A 34 8.26 -10.79 -18.86
CA ALA A 34 7.48 -9.92 -19.75
C ALA A 34 6.58 -9.03 -18.89
N HIS A 35 7.14 -7.92 -18.40
CA HIS A 35 6.32 -6.74 -18.11
C HIS A 35 5.68 -6.32 -19.43
N THR A 36 4.41 -6.66 -19.61
CA THR A 36 3.56 -6.06 -20.63
C THR A 36 3.63 -4.55 -20.44
N GLU A 37 4.34 -3.85 -21.30
CA GLU A 37 4.24 -2.41 -21.47
C GLU A 37 2.76 -2.08 -21.69
N LYS A 38 2.11 -1.61 -20.61
CA LYS A 38 0.80 -1.00 -20.75
C LYS A 38 0.99 0.22 -21.64
N ARG A 39 0.26 0.25 -22.78
CA ARG A 39 0.12 1.39 -23.68
C ARG A 39 0.22 2.68 -22.85
N SER A 40 1.12 3.58 -23.24
CA SER A 40 1.20 4.93 -22.71
C SER A 40 -0.20 5.55 -22.83
N ARG A 41 -0.88 5.74 -21.70
CA ARG A 41 -2.16 6.46 -21.71
C ARG A 41 -1.83 7.88 -22.10
N THR A 42 -2.43 8.34 -23.18
CA THR A 42 -2.25 9.67 -23.73
C THR A 42 -2.50 10.73 -22.66
N ASP A 43 -1.60 11.69 -22.52
CA ASP A 43 -1.79 12.85 -21.66
C ASP A 43 -3.08 13.55 -22.07
N GLN A 44 -4.01 13.70 -21.12
CA GLN A 44 -5.30 14.35 -21.35
C GLN A 44 -5.21 15.87 -21.18
N GLY A 45 -4.25 16.37 -20.39
CA GLY A 45 -4.05 17.80 -20.16
C GLY A 45 -3.59 18.13 -18.74
N THR A 46 -3.77 19.40 -18.37
CA THR A 46 -3.39 19.94 -17.06
C THR A 46 -4.49 19.79 -16.01
N ALA A 47 -4.14 20.05 -14.74
CA ALA A 47 -5.09 20.09 -13.63
C ALA A 47 -6.23 21.07 -13.85
N ASP A 48 -5.96 22.26 -14.39
CA ASP A 48 -6.97 23.27 -14.68
C ASP A 48 -7.96 22.79 -15.76
N PHE A 49 -7.42 22.10 -16.77
CA PHE A 49 -8.24 21.53 -17.82
C PHE A 49 -9.10 20.37 -17.30
N LEU A 50 -8.55 19.54 -16.41
CA LEU A 50 -9.34 18.51 -15.70
C LEU A 50 -10.49 19.14 -14.92
N ALA A 51 -10.21 20.17 -14.13
CA ALA A 51 -11.22 20.88 -13.34
C ALA A 51 -12.31 21.48 -14.23
N HIS A 52 -11.94 22.09 -15.35
CA HIS A 52 -12.89 22.63 -16.34
C HIS A 52 -13.75 21.50 -16.94
N ARG A 53 -13.15 20.40 -17.36
CA ARG A 53 -13.89 19.25 -17.92
C ARG A 53 -14.86 18.63 -16.91
N LEU A 54 -14.42 18.47 -15.64
CA LEU A 54 -15.27 17.95 -14.56
C LEU A 54 -16.53 18.83 -14.38
N ARG A 55 -16.35 20.15 -14.29
CA ARG A 55 -17.49 21.10 -14.16
C ARG A 55 -18.40 21.05 -15.37
N ALA A 56 -17.86 20.88 -16.58
CA ALA A 56 -18.64 20.76 -17.81
C ALA A 56 -19.43 19.44 -17.89
N LEU A 57 -19.14 18.45 -17.04
CA LEU A 57 -19.91 17.21 -16.92
C LEU A 57 -21.07 17.31 -15.92
N GLU A 58 -21.29 18.46 -15.26
CA GLU A 58 -22.39 18.64 -14.32
C GLU A 58 -23.73 18.19 -14.93
N ASN A 59 -24.51 17.41 -14.19
CA ASN A 59 -25.81 16.86 -14.57
C ASN A 59 -25.79 15.91 -15.81
N LYS A 60 -24.64 15.57 -16.38
CA LYS A 60 -24.56 14.57 -17.46
C LYS A 60 -24.71 13.15 -16.91
N PRO A 61 -25.06 12.18 -17.78
CA PRO A 61 -25.12 10.76 -17.39
C PRO A 61 -23.78 10.27 -16.83
N TYR A 62 -23.84 9.46 -15.78
CA TYR A 62 -22.66 8.97 -15.04
C TYR A 62 -21.54 8.36 -15.91
N PRO A 63 -21.84 7.57 -16.98
CA PRO A 63 -20.81 7.02 -17.85
C PRO A 63 -19.92 8.07 -18.53
N ALA A 64 -20.32 9.35 -18.57
CA ALA A 64 -19.49 10.40 -19.15
C ALA A 64 -18.16 10.61 -18.40
N TYR A 65 -18.04 10.13 -17.14
CA TYR A 65 -16.75 10.11 -16.42
C TYR A 65 -15.66 9.32 -17.15
N HIS A 66 -16.00 8.29 -17.94
CA HIS A 66 -15.02 7.55 -18.72
C HIS A 66 -14.22 8.42 -19.71
N SER A 67 -14.78 9.54 -20.14
CA SER A 67 -14.09 10.50 -21.00
C SER A 67 -12.89 11.17 -20.32
N LEU A 68 -12.76 11.03 -19.01
CA LEU A 68 -11.66 11.60 -18.20
C LEU A 68 -10.57 10.60 -17.89
N GLU A 69 -10.71 9.33 -18.32
CA GLU A 69 -9.66 8.32 -18.11
C GLU A 69 -8.38 8.71 -18.84
N GLY A 70 -7.23 8.63 -18.16
CA GLY A 70 -5.91 8.99 -18.68
C GLY A 70 -5.06 9.71 -17.66
N ALA A 71 -4.02 10.39 -18.15
CA ALA A 71 -3.03 11.12 -17.36
C ALA A 71 -3.31 12.62 -17.34
N TRP A 72 -3.16 13.23 -16.18
CA TRP A 72 -3.39 14.65 -15.93
C TRP A 72 -2.22 15.26 -15.20
N ALA A 73 -1.55 16.24 -15.80
CA ALA A 73 -0.38 16.89 -15.23
C ALA A 73 -0.78 17.91 -14.15
N PHE A 74 -0.26 17.72 -12.95
CA PHE A 74 -0.27 18.67 -11.85
C PHE A 74 1.15 19.27 -11.69
N PRO A 75 1.32 20.39 -10.98
CA PRO A 75 2.63 21.04 -10.89
C PRO A 75 3.78 20.16 -10.39
N THR A 76 3.51 19.25 -9.46
CA THR A 76 4.52 18.39 -8.81
C THR A 76 4.34 16.91 -9.02
N PHE A 77 3.21 16.48 -9.61
CA PHE A 77 2.88 15.07 -9.82
C PHE A 77 2.00 14.88 -11.05
N THR A 78 1.87 13.65 -11.49
CA THR A 78 0.89 13.24 -12.50
C THR A 78 -0.21 12.41 -11.83
N PHE A 79 -1.45 12.83 -12.03
CA PHE A 79 -2.64 12.09 -11.63
C PHE A 79 -3.14 11.22 -12.78
N TYR A 80 -3.53 9.99 -12.47
CA TYR A 80 -4.10 9.07 -13.45
C TYR A 80 -5.47 8.60 -12.98
N LEU A 81 -6.48 8.79 -13.81
CA LEU A 81 -7.75 8.07 -13.70
C LEU A 81 -7.64 6.80 -14.54
N ASP A 82 -7.25 5.70 -13.87
CA ASP A 82 -6.98 4.43 -14.54
C ASP A 82 -8.24 3.73 -15.03
N GLN A 83 -9.30 3.82 -14.24
CA GLN A 83 -10.60 3.24 -14.52
C GLN A 83 -11.67 4.04 -13.81
N ALA A 84 -12.53 4.69 -14.57
CA ALA A 84 -13.71 5.34 -14.02
C ALA A 84 -14.76 4.29 -13.63
N GLN A 85 -15.46 4.54 -12.55
CA GLN A 85 -16.60 3.75 -12.10
C GLN A 85 -17.71 3.80 -13.15
N SER A 86 -18.27 2.67 -13.51
CA SER A 86 -19.29 2.57 -14.60
C SER A 86 -20.68 3.05 -14.19
N ASP A 87 -21.01 2.95 -12.89
CA ASP A 87 -22.29 3.32 -12.31
C ASP A 87 -22.07 3.71 -10.84
N PRO A 88 -22.84 4.65 -10.26
CA PRO A 88 -22.66 5.08 -8.86
C PRO A 88 -22.75 3.96 -7.81
N TYR A 89 -23.24 2.79 -8.19
CA TYR A 89 -23.38 1.59 -7.33
C TYR A 89 -22.33 0.53 -7.61
N ALA A 90 -21.52 0.69 -8.68
CA ALA A 90 -20.42 -0.20 -9.00
C ALA A 90 -19.20 0.02 -8.09
N SER A 91 -18.18 -0.80 -8.26
CA SER A 91 -16.90 -0.63 -7.54
C SER A 91 -16.27 0.73 -7.83
N PRO A 92 -15.68 1.41 -6.84
CA PRO A 92 -15.09 2.73 -6.98
C PRO A 92 -14.05 2.82 -8.10
N SER A 93 -13.84 4.05 -8.60
CA SER A 93 -12.84 4.35 -9.62
C SER A 93 -11.42 4.06 -9.12
N LYS A 94 -10.58 3.51 -9.99
CA LYS A 94 -9.16 3.27 -9.69
C LYS A 94 -8.33 4.44 -10.17
N VAL A 95 -7.55 4.98 -9.27
CA VAL A 95 -6.68 6.12 -9.54
C VAL A 95 -5.29 5.90 -8.99
N ARG A 96 -4.33 6.61 -9.55
CA ARG A 96 -2.97 6.65 -9.03
C ARG A 96 -2.36 8.04 -9.22
N VAL A 97 -1.40 8.32 -8.37
CA VAL A 97 -0.56 9.52 -8.44
C VAL A 97 0.88 9.06 -8.58
N ARG A 98 1.65 9.70 -9.45
CA ARG A 98 3.08 9.48 -9.59
C ARG A 98 3.84 10.79 -9.40
N MET A 99 4.82 10.76 -8.52
CA MET A 99 5.69 11.89 -8.20
C MET A 99 7.16 11.46 -8.33
N SER A 100 7.98 12.27 -8.99
CA SER A 100 9.41 11.99 -9.09
C SER A 100 10.12 12.19 -7.75
N HIS A 101 11.26 11.52 -7.55
CA HIS A 101 12.10 11.71 -6.35
C HIS A 101 12.55 13.17 -6.16
N ALA A 102 12.80 13.85 -7.28
CA ALA A 102 13.19 15.28 -7.26
C ALA A 102 12.11 16.18 -6.64
N HIS A 103 10.82 15.88 -6.87
CA HIS A 103 9.72 16.62 -6.27
C HIS A 103 9.38 16.13 -4.85
N ALA A 104 9.47 14.83 -4.61
CA ALA A 104 9.17 14.26 -3.29
C ALA A 104 10.23 14.63 -2.23
N GLY A 105 11.48 14.79 -2.62
CA GLY A 105 12.58 15.30 -1.79
C GLY A 105 13.14 14.31 -0.77
N PHE A 106 12.75 13.02 -0.79
CA PHE A 106 13.30 12.03 0.14
C PHE A 106 14.79 11.80 -0.15
N PRO A 107 15.65 11.71 0.89
CA PRO A 107 17.06 11.35 0.71
C PRO A 107 17.23 10.00 0.04
N ALA A 108 18.21 9.85 -0.86
CA ALA A 108 18.46 8.60 -1.59
C ALA A 108 18.70 7.40 -0.66
N SER A 109 19.30 7.62 0.51
CA SER A 109 19.51 6.59 1.53
C SER A 109 18.21 5.99 2.10
N THR A 110 17.06 6.63 1.90
CA THR A 110 15.77 6.12 2.38
C THR A 110 15.12 5.11 1.42
N TYR A 111 15.68 4.92 0.22
CA TYR A 111 15.15 4.01 -0.81
C TYR A 111 16.23 3.30 -1.65
N ASP A 112 17.47 3.29 -1.21
CA ASP A 112 18.62 2.68 -1.91
C ASP A 112 18.56 1.14 -1.94
N THR A 113 17.95 0.51 -0.92
CA THR A 113 17.75 -0.93 -0.84
C THR A 113 16.28 -1.31 -0.98
N ARG A 114 16.00 -2.59 -1.34
CA ARG A 114 14.61 -3.10 -1.35
C ARG A 114 13.94 -2.99 0.01
N ILE A 115 14.70 -3.21 1.10
CA ILE A 115 14.20 -3.12 2.47
C ILE A 115 13.79 -1.68 2.77
N HIS A 116 14.65 -0.71 2.44
CA HIS A 116 14.36 0.70 2.63
C HIS A 116 13.17 1.15 1.77
N ARG A 117 13.07 0.74 0.50
CA ARG A 117 11.90 1.02 -0.35
C ARG A 117 10.60 0.50 0.26
N THR A 118 10.61 -0.73 0.79
CA THR A 118 9.44 -1.31 1.45
C THR A 118 9.09 -0.56 2.73
N ALA A 119 10.08 -0.20 3.54
CA ALA A 119 9.89 0.54 4.78
C ALA A 119 9.38 1.96 4.51
N LEU A 120 9.98 2.67 3.55
CA LEU A 120 9.53 4.01 3.14
C LEU A 120 8.10 3.96 2.58
N ALA A 121 7.79 3.00 1.72
CA ALA A 121 6.43 2.84 1.17
C ALA A 121 5.39 2.60 2.27
N ASP A 122 5.70 1.76 3.26
CA ASP A 122 4.82 1.51 4.42
C ASP A 122 4.66 2.78 5.28
N TYR A 123 5.75 3.54 5.50
CA TYR A 123 5.71 4.78 6.28
C TYR A 123 4.85 5.86 5.60
N ILE A 124 5.03 6.02 4.28
CA ILE A 124 4.20 6.91 3.45
C ILE A 124 2.73 6.50 3.50
N LEU A 125 2.43 5.20 3.35
CA LEU A 125 1.05 4.70 3.40
C LEU A 125 0.38 5.01 4.74
N ARG A 126 1.09 4.84 5.86
CA ARG A 126 0.60 5.20 7.21
C ARG A 126 0.29 6.70 7.30
N ARG A 127 1.17 7.53 6.75
CA ARG A 127 0.96 8.99 6.71
C ARG A 127 -0.24 9.36 5.86
N LEU A 128 -0.36 8.80 4.66
CA LEU A 128 -1.49 9.03 3.75
C LEU A 128 -2.82 8.64 4.39
N HIS A 129 -2.89 7.47 5.02
CA HIS A 129 -4.08 7.03 5.74
C HIS A 129 -4.44 8.00 6.88
N LYS A 130 -3.45 8.41 7.68
CA LYS A 130 -3.62 9.39 8.76
C LYS A 130 -4.17 10.71 8.23
N VAL A 131 -3.55 11.29 7.20
CA VAL A 131 -3.99 12.55 6.57
C VAL A 131 -5.41 12.41 6.01
N CYS A 132 -5.71 11.30 5.33
CA CYS A 132 -7.03 11.05 4.77
C CYS A 132 -8.11 11.09 5.84
N THR A 133 -7.87 10.41 6.98
CA THR A 133 -8.82 10.37 8.11
C THR A 133 -8.89 11.70 8.85
N GLU A 134 -7.76 12.36 9.15
CA GLU A 134 -7.74 13.65 9.85
C GLU A 134 -8.42 14.79 9.05
N ARG A 135 -8.28 14.75 7.72
CA ARG A 135 -8.92 15.69 6.79
C ARG A 135 -10.32 15.26 6.39
N ARG A 136 -10.77 14.08 6.82
CA ARG A 136 -12.08 13.50 6.50
C ARG A 136 -12.30 13.32 4.99
N PHE A 137 -11.22 13.03 4.25
CA PHE A 137 -11.31 12.77 2.81
C PHE A 137 -11.95 11.41 2.50
N ASP A 138 -11.98 10.50 3.48
CA ASP A 138 -12.68 9.22 3.48
C ASP A 138 -14.20 9.36 3.72
N GLU A 139 -14.66 10.55 4.11
CA GLU A 139 -16.07 10.83 4.23
C GLU A 139 -16.66 11.39 2.92
N LYS A 140 -17.92 11.11 2.69
CA LYS A 140 -18.61 11.61 1.52
C LYS A 140 -18.73 13.12 1.55
N LEU A 141 -18.36 13.78 0.45
CA LEU A 141 -18.62 15.18 0.25
C LEU A 141 -20.14 15.43 0.22
N LYS A 142 -20.59 16.36 1.04
CA LYS A 142 -22.00 16.74 1.10
C LYS A 142 -22.27 17.81 0.03
N GLY A 143 -23.11 17.48 -0.95
CA GLY A 143 -23.70 18.49 -1.85
C GLY A 143 -24.72 19.35 -1.13
N SER A 144 -25.00 20.53 -1.66
CA SER A 144 -26.10 21.37 -1.19
C SER A 144 -27.44 20.71 -1.58
N GLY A 145 -28.11 20.04 -0.64
CA GLY A 145 -29.43 19.43 -0.89
C GLY A 145 -29.73 18.25 0.03
N TRP A 146 -31.02 17.93 0.14
CA TRP A 146 -31.60 16.88 1.00
C TRP A 146 -31.34 15.45 0.54
N SER A 147 -30.84 15.25 -0.68
CA SER A 147 -30.56 13.92 -1.20
C SER A 147 -29.09 13.54 -0.95
N SER A 148 -28.88 12.45 -0.22
CA SER A 148 -27.56 11.86 -0.06
C SER A 148 -27.00 11.44 -1.43
N GLY A 149 -26.12 12.25 -2.01
CA GLY A 149 -25.30 11.87 -3.16
C GLY A 149 -24.53 10.58 -2.88
N LYS A 150 -24.14 9.86 -3.91
CA LYS A 150 -23.24 8.72 -3.81
C LYS A 150 -21.84 9.13 -4.25
N GLY A 151 -20.82 8.52 -3.62
CA GLY A 151 -19.43 8.88 -3.88
C GLY A 151 -19.00 10.16 -3.16
N GLY A 152 -17.91 10.74 -3.64
CA GLY A 152 -17.32 11.95 -3.05
C GLY A 152 -16.31 11.66 -1.93
N GLN A 153 -15.79 10.44 -1.84
CA GLN A 153 -14.75 10.05 -0.87
C GLN A 153 -13.50 9.49 -1.56
N LEU A 154 -12.37 9.59 -0.87
CA LEU A 154 -11.13 8.90 -1.19
C LEU A 154 -10.99 7.70 -0.25
N GLU A 155 -10.58 6.55 -0.76
CA GLU A 155 -10.32 5.37 0.07
C GLU A 155 -8.89 4.90 -0.15
N ILE A 156 -8.10 4.93 0.92
CA ILE A 156 -6.70 4.51 0.95
C ILE A 156 -6.61 3.22 1.75
N ASP A 157 -5.73 2.30 1.31
CA ASP A 157 -5.48 1.06 2.05
C ASP A 157 -5.07 1.33 3.49
N VAL A 158 -5.60 0.54 4.42
CA VAL A 158 -5.35 0.68 5.85
C VAL A 158 -4.20 -0.26 6.24
N PRO A 159 -3.00 0.25 6.54
CA PRO A 159 -1.89 -0.59 6.91
C PRO A 159 -2.12 -1.24 8.28
N GLY A 160 -1.89 -2.56 8.36
CA GLY A 160 -1.82 -3.27 9.63
C GLY A 160 -0.53 -2.97 10.40
N GLN A 161 -0.22 -3.77 11.42
CA GLN A 161 1.01 -3.61 12.22
C GLN A 161 2.26 -4.09 11.49
N GLN A 162 2.11 -4.98 10.52
CA GLN A 162 3.22 -5.54 9.76
C GLN A 162 3.65 -4.60 8.65
N VAL A 163 4.96 -4.40 8.54
CA VAL A 163 5.55 -3.77 7.36
C VAL A 163 5.64 -4.81 6.25
N LEU A 164 4.91 -4.59 5.17
CA LEU A 164 4.81 -5.49 4.02
C LEU A 164 4.99 -4.70 2.73
N GLU A 165 5.54 -5.34 1.72
CA GLU A 165 5.55 -4.81 0.37
C GLU A 165 4.11 -4.82 -0.17
N ARG A 166 3.52 -3.63 -0.31
CA ARG A 166 2.15 -3.41 -0.75
C ARG A 166 2.13 -2.69 -2.10
N THR A 167 1.03 -2.84 -2.83
CA THR A 167 0.82 -2.13 -4.09
C THR A 167 0.21 -0.74 -3.92
N ALA A 168 -0.30 -0.41 -2.75
CA ALA A 168 -0.93 0.89 -2.47
C ALA A 168 0.06 2.05 -2.55
N VAL A 169 1.30 1.84 -2.11
CA VAL A 169 2.43 2.77 -2.33
C VAL A 169 3.61 1.96 -2.84
N VAL A 170 4.21 2.41 -3.92
CA VAL A 170 5.40 1.81 -4.54
C VAL A 170 6.48 2.89 -4.66
N VAL A 171 7.67 2.58 -4.18
CA VAL A 171 8.88 3.41 -4.35
C VAL A 171 9.81 2.66 -5.30
N ASP A 172 10.07 3.24 -6.46
CA ASP A 172 10.98 2.69 -7.46
C ASP A 172 12.11 3.66 -7.80
N ASP A 173 12.91 3.39 -8.84
CA ASP A 173 14.05 4.22 -9.21
C ASP A 173 13.65 5.59 -9.79
N GLU A 174 12.43 5.75 -10.28
CA GLU A 174 11.94 6.97 -10.91
C GLU A 174 11.17 7.87 -9.92
N GLY A 175 10.57 7.29 -8.88
CA GLY A 175 9.77 8.06 -7.93
C GLY A 175 8.85 7.23 -7.04
N ILE A 176 7.80 7.89 -6.59
CA ILE A 176 6.78 7.34 -5.70
C ILE A 176 5.47 7.26 -6.45
N GLU A 177 4.85 6.09 -6.46
CA GLU A 177 3.51 5.87 -6.98
C GLU A 177 2.55 5.50 -5.84
N MET A 178 1.48 6.26 -5.71
CA MET A 178 0.38 6.02 -4.79
C MET A 178 -0.85 5.55 -5.56
N ARG A 179 -1.46 4.44 -5.15
CA ARG A 179 -2.69 3.87 -5.72
C ARG A 179 -3.79 3.87 -4.68
N PHE A 180 -4.95 4.36 -5.08
CA PHE A 180 -6.12 4.44 -4.21
C PHE A 180 -7.40 4.38 -5.03
N ILE A 181 -8.54 4.36 -4.36
CA ILE A 181 -9.83 4.35 -5.02
C ILE A 181 -10.62 5.61 -4.68
N VAL A 182 -11.47 6.02 -5.62
CA VAL A 182 -12.27 7.24 -5.51
C VAL A 182 -13.70 6.92 -5.87
N GLY A 183 -14.61 7.24 -4.97
CA GLY A 183 -16.02 7.28 -5.29
C GLY A 183 -16.35 8.57 -6.04
N LEU A 184 -16.54 8.51 -7.36
CA LEU A 184 -16.93 9.69 -8.12
C LEU A 184 -18.35 10.13 -7.75
N PRO A 185 -18.57 11.43 -7.44
CA PRO A 185 -19.83 11.90 -6.87
C PRO A 185 -20.96 11.92 -7.90
N ALA A 186 -22.15 11.49 -7.45
CA ALA A 186 -23.35 11.49 -8.26
C ALA A 186 -24.60 11.78 -7.44
N HIS A 187 -25.59 12.40 -8.08
CA HIS A 187 -26.97 12.49 -7.64
C HIS A 187 -27.84 11.58 -8.51
N GLY A 188 -28.35 10.49 -7.92
CA GLY A 188 -28.95 9.43 -8.72
C GLY A 188 -27.93 8.83 -9.70
N ARG A 189 -28.17 8.99 -11.01
CA ARG A 189 -27.24 8.60 -12.08
C ARG A 189 -26.66 9.79 -12.85
N GLN A 190 -26.78 10.98 -12.28
CA GLN A 190 -26.21 12.20 -12.85
C GLN A 190 -24.94 12.60 -12.13
N ILE A 191 -23.97 13.07 -12.88
CA ILE A 191 -22.68 13.55 -12.41
C ILE A 191 -22.85 14.82 -11.58
N MET A 192 -22.15 14.88 -10.42
CA MET A 192 -21.93 16.09 -9.62
C MET A 192 -20.55 16.64 -9.95
N GLY A 193 -20.41 17.31 -11.09
CA GLY A 193 -19.12 17.71 -11.65
C GLY A 193 -18.35 18.72 -10.80
N HIS A 194 -19.05 19.64 -10.12
CA HIS A 194 -18.43 20.59 -9.19
C HIS A 194 -17.82 19.87 -7.99
N LEU A 195 -18.53 18.90 -7.40
CA LEU A 195 -17.99 18.10 -6.29
C LEU A 195 -16.84 17.20 -6.74
N ALA A 196 -16.92 16.66 -7.96
CA ALA A 196 -15.83 15.88 -8.53
C ALA A 196 -14.57 16.75 -8.75
N ALA A 197 -14.73 18.02 -9.14
CA ALA A 197 -13.61 18.95 -9.24
C ALA A 197 -12.98 19.23 -7.87
N THR A 198 -13.76 19.47 -6.82
CA THR A 198 -13.24 19.60 -5.45
C THR A 198 -12.50 18.34 -5.03
N LEU A 199 -13.08 17.17 -5.27
CA LEU A 199 -12.46 15.89 -4.89
C LEU A 199 -11.12 15.66 -5.58
N LEU A 200 -11.06 15.79 -6.91
CA LEU A 200 -9.88 15.44 -7.70
C LEU A 200 -8.85 16.57 -7.83
N CYS A 201 -9.30 17.84 -7.82
CA CYS A 201 -8.41 18.98 -8.05
C CYS A 201 -8.07 19.77 -6.76
N GLU A 202 -8.71 19.46 -5.61
CA GLU A 202 -8.41 20.11 -4.33
C GLU A 202 -8.00 19.08 -3.26
N HIS A 203 -8.80 18.01 -3.01
CA HIS A 203 -8.48 17.02 -1.96
C HIS A 203 -7.29 16.15 -2.36
N VAL A 204 -7.21 15.67 -3.61
CA VAL A 204 -6.07 14.86 -4.07
C VAL A 204 -4.75 15.64 -3.97
N PRO A 205 -4.64 16.89 -4.46
CA PRO A 205 -3.43 17.70 -4.24
C PRO A 205 -3.08 17.92 -2.76
N GLN A 206 -4.06 18.17 -1.90
CA GLN A 206 -3.81 18.31 -0.45
C GLN A 206 -3.30 17.02 0.18
N LEU A 207 -3.85 15.87 -0.24
CA LEU A 207 -3.38 14.57 0.21
C LEU A 207 -1.94 14.31 -0.24
N VAL A 208 -1.62 14.64 -1.48
CA VAL A 208 -0.26 14.53 -2.05
C VAL A 208 0.72 15.45 -1.33
N ASP A 209 0.38 16.72 -1.12
CA ASP A 209 1.22 17.68 -0.40
C ASP A 209 1.55 17.20 1.02
N GLN A 210 0.57 16.69 1.74
CA GLN A 210 0.74 16.26 3.13
C GLN A 210 1.32 14.85 3.27
N GLY A 211 1.24 14.04 2.23
CA GLY A 211 1.59 12.63 2.29
C GLY A 211 2.80 12.20 1.46
N LEU A 212 3.19 12.93 0.42
CA LEU A 212 4.30 12.53 -0.46
C LEU A 212 5.51 13.45 -0.43
N LEU A 213 5.47 14.59 0.26
CA LEU A 213 6.61 15.50 0.35
C LEU A 213 7.42 15.24 1.63
N TYR A 214 8.74 15.08 1.48
CA TYR A 214 9.67 14.81 2.60
C TYR A 214 9.65 15.89 3.69
N ASP A 215 9.45 17.16 3.33
CA ASP A 215 9.40 18.29 4.27
C ASP A 215 8.21 18.22 5.26
N ARG A 216 7.27 17.31 5.03
CA ARG A 216 6.13 17.03 5.92
C ARG A 216 6.42 15.94 6.95
N TYR A 217 7.61 15.36 6.93
CA TYR A 217 8.02 14.27 7.80
C TYR A 217 9.03 14.74 8.84
N GLU A 218 8.97 14.12 10.03
CA GLU A 218 10.06 14.28 11.01
C GLU A 218 11.19 13.30 10.63
N PRO A 219 12.38 13.81 10.26
CA PRO A 219 13.46 12.97 9.77
C PRO A 219 13.88 11.87 10.74
N SER A 220 13.89 12.16 12.05
CA SER A 220 14.28 11.21 13.08
C SER A 220 13.28 10.05 13.22
N GLU A 221 11.98 10.30 13.07
CA GLU A 221 10.95 9.26 13.12
C GLU A 221 11.02 8.35 11.88
N LEU A 222 11.22 8.94 10.70
CA LEU A 222 11.41 8.18 9.47
C LEU A 222 12.66 7.30 9.57
N GLN A 223 13.79 7.87 9.97
CA GLN A 223 15.04 7.13 10.13
C GLN A 223 14.87 5.95 11.12
N HIS A 224 14.24 6.20 12.27
CA HIS A 224 13.96 5.15 13.26
C HIS A 224 13.06 4.05 12.70
N HIS A 225 12.07 4.38 11.84
CA HIS A 225 11.23 3.39 11.18
C HIS A 225 12.05 2.52 10.23
N LEU A 226 12.89 3.12 9.37
CA LEU A 226 13.76 2.40 8.43
C LEU A 226 14.71 1.44 9.17
N GLU A 227 15.42 1.93 10.17
CA GLU A 227 16.33 1.14 11.01
C GLU A 227 15.64 -0.02 11.74
N THR A 228 14.42 0.23 12.22
CA THR A 228 13.62 -0.82 12.87
C THR A 228 13.22 -1.93 11.90
N VAL A 229 12.86 -1.58 10.66
CA VAL A 229 12.49 -2.57 9.63
C VAL A 229 13.71 -3.35 9.17
N GLU A 230 14.86 -2.69 9.02
CA GLU A 230 16.11 -3.34 8.68
C GLU A 230 16.57 -4.32 9.79
N ASP A 231 16.57 -3.90 11.05
CA ASP A 231 16.86 -4.76 12.19
C ASP A 231 15.92 -5.98 12.23
N GLN A 232 14.63 -5.80 11.96
CA GLN A 232 13.66 -6.90 11.89
C GLN A 232 13.97 -7.87 10.74
N GLN A 233 14.42 -7.38 9.60
CA GLN A 233 14.77 -8.24 8.47
C GLN A 233 16.01 -9.05 8.78
N VAL A 234 17.06 -8.41 9.32
CA VAL A 234 18.29 -9.09 9.76
C VAL A 234 17.99 -10.16 10.80
N LEU A 235 17.11 -9.90 11.76
CA LEU A 235 16.67 -10.91 12.73
C LEU A 235 15.99 -12.12 12.05
N ARG A 236 15.13 -11.90 11.05
CA ARG A 236 14.48 -13.00 10.32
C ARG A 236 15.47 -13.85 9.55
N ASP A 237 16.44 -13.21 8.91
CA ASP A 237 17.45 -13.87 8.09
C ASP A 237 18.42 -14.71 8.91
N GLN A 238 18.68 -14.32 10.16
CA GLN A 238 19.54 -15.05 11.10
C GLN A 238 18.87 -16.28 11.75
N LEU A 239 17.54 -16.38 11.76
CA LEU A 239 16.84 -17.45 12.50
C LEU A 239 17.34 -18.84 12.12
N ASP A 240 17.49 -19.12 10.83
CA ASP A 240 17.93 -20.42 10.33
C ASP A 240 19.35 -20.77 10.77
N GLN A 241 20.25 -19.79 10.76
CA GLN A 241 21.66 -19.97 11.18
C GLN A 241 21.78 -20.31 12.66
N HIS A 242 20.86 -19.78 13.48
CA HIS A 242 20.79 -20.04 14.93
C HIS A 242 19.91 -21.26 15.28
N GLY A 243 19.43 -22.03 14.29
CA GLY A 243 18.54 -23.17 14.51
C GLY A 243 17.18 -22.79 15.12
N LEU A 244 16.74 -21.57 14.88
CA LEU A 244 15.47 -21.02 15.38
C LEU A 244 14.38 -21.04 14.32
N ILE A 245 13.14 -21.21 14.76
CA ILE A 245 11.93 -21.03 13.94
C ILE A 245 11.25 -19.70 14.20
N ALA A 246 11.47 -19.12 15.39
CA ALA A 246 10.90 -17.83 15.78
C ALA A 246 11.78 -17.17 16.86
N PHE A 247 11.63 -15.86 16.96
CA PHE A 247 12.25 -15.05 18.00
C PHE A 247 11.24 -14.00 18.50
N VAL A 248 11.16 -13.87 19.83
CA VAL A 248 10.30 -12.87 20.48
C VAL A 248 11.17 -11.97 21.35
N PRO A 249 11.39 -10.70 20.99
CA PRO A 249 12.24 -9.80 21.75
C PRO A 249 11.64 -9.46 23.11
N ASN A 250 12.49 -9.27 24.12
CA ASN A 250 12.10 -8.70 25.40
C ASN A 250 11.50 -7.31 25.18
N GLY A 251 10.46 -6.96 25.92
CA GLY A 251 9.71 -5.72 25.76
C GLY A 251 8.61 -5.77 24.71
N ALA A 252 8.48 -6.88 23.96
CA ALA A 252 7.40 -7.01 22.96
C ALA A 252 6.02 -6.94 23.61
N ARG A 253 5.14 -6.12 23.03
CA ARG A 253 3.74 -6.03 23.43
C ARG A 253 2.91 -7.02 22.61
N LEU A 254 2.58 -8.17 23.19
CA LEU A 254 1.92 -9.26 22.48
C LEU A 254 0.40 -9.20 22.56
N ALA A 255 -0.16 -8.70 23.68
CA ALA A 255 -1.59 -8.67 23.89
C ALA A 255 -2.29 -7.61 23.02
N ARG A 256 -3.44 -8.00 22.47
CA ARG A 256 -4.32 -7.14 21.67
C ARG A 256 -5.49 -6.62 22.52
N ALA A 257 -6.06 -5.49 22.09
CA ALA A 257 -7.21 -4.89 22.81
C ALA A 257 -8.44 -5.80 22.84
N SER A 258 -8.62 -6.63 21.81
CA SER A 258 -9.67 -7.68 21.76
C SER A 258 -9.28 -8.77 20.77
N GLY A 259 -9.98 -9.88 20.77
CA GLY A 259 -9.77 -11.00 19.83
C GLY A 259 -10.03 -10.63 18.36
N ALA A 260 -10.80 -9.58 18.11
CA ALA A 260 -11.12 -9.08 16.76
C ALA A 260 -10.35 -7.81 16.37
N SER A 261 -9.32 -7.41 17.14
CA SER A 261 -8.60 -6.16 16.92
C SER A 261 -7.10 -6.37 16.88
N ASP A 262 -6.44 -5.76 15.90
CA ASP A 262 -4.98 -5.69 15.82
C ASP A 262 -4.38 -4.60 16.73
N LYS A 263 -5.20 -3.75 17.34
CA LYS A 263 -4.73 -2.69 18.23
C LYS A 263 -4.07 -3.29 19.47
N LEU A 264 -2.96 -2.70 19.89
CA LEU A 264 -2.27 -3.10 21.11
C LEU A 264 -3.17 -2.82 22.34
N MET A 265 -3.13 -3.72 23.32
CA MET A 265 -3.72 -3.48 24.63
C MET A 265 -2.93 -2.38 25.34
N SER A 266 -3.59 -1.32 25.80
CA SER A 266 -2.94 -0.17 26.45
C SER A 266 -2.19 -0.55 27.73
N THR A 267 -2.72 -1.52 28.50
CA THR A 267 -2.18 -2.03 29.76
C THR A 267 -1.40 -3.32 29.60
N CYS A 268 -0.90 -3.62 28.40
CA CYS A 268 -0.17 -4.84 28.11
C CYS A 268 1.13 -4.93 28.93
N VAL A 269 1.32 -6.04 29.63
CA VAL A 269 2.61 -6.39 30.26
C VAL A 269 3.60 -6.73 29.16
N PRO A 270 4.78 -6.04 29.10
CA PRO A 270 5.81 -6.36 28.11
C PRO A 270 6.34 -7.79 28.30
N PHE A 271 6.57 -8.47 27.19
CA PHE A 271 7.11 -9.84 27.22
C PHE A 271 8.51 -9.86 27.81
N GLN A 272 8.79 -10.86 28.64
CA GLN A 272 10.11 -11.15 29.17
C GLN A 272 10.45 -12.63 28.93
N SER A 273 11.58 -12.88 28.29
CA SER A 273 12.07 -14.24 28.02
C SER A 273 12.42 -14.99 29.30
N PRO A 274 12.00 -16.26 29.45
CA PRO A 274 12.59 -17.16 30.44
C PRO A 274 14.09 -17.33 30.21
N ALA A 275 14.88 -17.38 31.26
CA ALA A 275 16.36 -17.47 31.17
C ALA A 275 16.84 -18.68 30.34
N THR A 276 16.14 -19.82 30.43
CA THR A 276 16.47 -21.06 29.71
C THR A 276 16.24 -20.99 28.19
N LEU A 277 15.43 -20.03 27.71
CA LEU A 277 15.11 -19.85 26.30
C LEU A 277 15.68 -18.55 25.74
N GLN A 278 16.41 -17.80 26.57
CA GLN A 278 16.95 -16.51 26.22
C GLN A 278 18.09 -16.65 25.20
N VAL A 279 18.03 -15.90 24.12
CA VAL A 279 19.10 -15.76 23.13
C VAL A 279 19.34 -14.28 22.87
N SER A 280 20.56 -13.96 22.41
CA SER A 280 20.95 -12.61 22.01
C SER A 280 21.38 -12.63 20.55
N LEU A 281 20.70 -11.84 19.70
CA LEU A 281 20.96 -11.77 18.28
C LEU A 281 21.51 -10.39 17.91
N PRO A 282 22.60 -10.29 17.13
CA PRO A 282 23.12 -9.02 16.67
C PRO A 282 22.23 -8.40 15.59
N VAL A 283 22.12 -7.07 15.61
CA VAL A 283 21.42 -6.28 14.58
C VAL A 283 22.21 -5.01 14.28
N PRO A 284 22.06 -4.41 13.09
CA PRO A 284 22.87 -3.28 12.66
C PRO A 284 22.74 -2.04 13.55
N HIS A 285 21.52 -1.66 13.92
CA HIS A 285 21.25 -0.35 14.53
C HIS A 285 21.17 -0.40 16.05
N ARG A 286 20.60 -1.46 16.63
CA ARG A 286 20.43 -1.61 18.09
C ARG A 286 21.51 -2.46 18.75
N GLY A 287 22.53 -2.86 18.00
CA GLY A 287 23.64 -3.70 18.47
C GLY A 287 23.19 -5.14 18.75
N LYS A 288 22.59 -5.44 19.89
CA LYS A 288 22.09 -6.78 20.23
C LYS A 288 20.70 -6.72 20.79
N ILE A 289 19.81 -7.57 20.27
CA ILE A 289 18.46 -7.73 20.79
C ILE A 289 18.38 -9.04 21.56
N ILE A 290 17.89 -8.96 22.80
CA ILE A 290 17.71 -10.09 23.71
C ILE A 290 16.24 -10.50 23.67
N GLY A 291 15.98 -11.80 23.61
CA GLY A 291 14.62 -12.32 23.58
C GLY A 291 14.55 -13.85 23.68
N MET A 292 13.37 -14.40 23.52
CA MET A 292 13.15 -15.84 23.52
C MET A 292 13.34 -16.41 22.11
N GLY A 293 14.25 -17.38 21.98
CA GLY A 293 14.44 -18.16 20.76
C GLY A 293 13.68 -19.49 20.83
N LEU A 294 12.80 -19.72 19.85
CA LEU A 294 12.12 -21.00 19.67
C LEU A 294 12.93 -21.88 18.71
N LYS A 295 13.51 -22.98 19.22
CA LYS A 295 14.36 -23.88 18.44
C LYS A 295 13.57 -24.71 17.43
N LYS A 296 14.18 -25.00 16.29
CA LYS A 296 13.70 -26.03 15.37
C LYS A 296 13.66 -27.37 16.11
N ARG A 297 12.50 -28.04 16.12
CA ARG A 297 12.43 -29.41 16.61
C ARG A 297 13.04 -30.31 15.53
N ALA A 298 14.08 -31.08 15.88
CA ALA A 298 14.46 -32.21 15.04
C ALA A 298 13.29 -33.21 15.07
N LEU A 299 12.66 -33.43 13.93
CA LEU A 299 11.74 -34.55 13.75
C LEU A 299 12.64 -35.79 13.63
N HIS A 300 12.68 -36.58 14.68
CA HIS A 300 13.23 -37.94 14.66
C HIS A 300 12.16 -38.90 14.17
#